data_70e4b6e597eb3079244cc8ef6b1af826
#
_entry.id   70e4b6e597eb3079244cc8ef6b1af826
#
_cell.length_a   1.000
_cell.length_b   1.000
_cell.length_c   1.000
_cell.angle_alpha   90.00
_cell.angle_beta   90.00
_cell.angle_gamma   90.00
#
_symmetry.space_group_name_H-M   'P 1'
#
loop_
_entity.id
_entity.type
_entity.pdbx_description
1 polymer ?
#
loop_
_entity_poly.entity_id
_entity_poly.type
_entity_poly.pdbx_seq_one_letter_code
_entity_poly.pdbx_strand_id
1 'polypeptide(L)'
;MKKINIRNLIITLLCITVIILAVGYSVLAIKLDAYKNRKDSFEVLITDVSEEGSVKEGKEEPECNTSIDDDGHTLNMSFILNNPGDEIAEQVTIKNTGTLKAKIVDIISTPDYINDKSVINSIKPVTITKTDISGKILEPDEEVTFKVLAVYNNPSSGTKKIPYKLSLITSSVE
;
A
#
# COMPACT_ATOMS: atom_id res chain seq x y z
N MET A 1 43.81 41.74 -15.76
CA MET A 1 42.94 41.12 -14.75
C MET A 1 42.19 42.23 -14.01
N LYS A 2 40.82 42.28 -14.12
CA LYS A 2 39.99 43.24 -13.36
C LYS A 2 40.06 42.91 -11.88
N LYS A 3 40.56 43.82 -11.02
CA LYS A 3 40.51 43.66 -9.57
C LYS A 3 39.04 43.58 -9.12
N ILE A 4 38.59 42.40 -8.69
CA ILE A 4 37.26 42.24 -8.11
C ILE A 4 37.24 42.99 -6.78
N ASN A 5 36.30 43.94 -6.66
CA ASN A 5 36.16 44.74 -5.46
C ASN A 5 35.49 43.83 -4.39
N ILE A 6 36.26 43.40 -3.38
CA ILE A 6 35.83 42.48 -2.31
C ILE A 6 34.53 42.94 -1.67
N ARG A 7 34.34 44.26 -1.50
CA ARG A 7 33.10 44.83 -0.94
C ARG A 7 31.86 44.49 -1.80
N ASN A 8 32.02 44.62 -3.15
CA ASN A 8 30.89 44.27 -4.05
C ASN A 8 30.63 42.78 -4.07
N LEU A 9 31.64 41.93 -3.97
CA LEU A 9 31.51 40.50 -3.89
C LEU A 9 30.71 40.08 -2.65
N ILE A 10 31.04 40.67 -1.46
CA ILE A 10 30.34 40.41 -0.22
C ILE A 10 28.87 40.83 -0.30
N ILE A 11 28.59 42.01 -0.84
CA ILE A 11 27.23 42.52 -1.02
C ILE A 11 26.43 41.59 -1.94
N THR A 12 27.01 41.16 -3.07
CA THR A 12 26.33 40.23 -3.98
C THR A 12 26.01 38.87 -3.30
N LEU A 13 26.97 38.35 -2.55
CA LEU A 13 26.76 37.08 -1.82
C LEU A 13 25.64 37.22 -0.78
N LEU A 14 25.63 38.35 -0.04
CA LEU A 14 24.58 38.61 0.96
C LEU A 14 23.20 38.75 0.29
N CYS A 15 23.09 39.42 -0.84
CA CYS A 15 21.84 39.52 -1.59
C CYS A 15 21.33 38.14 -2.06
N ILE A 16 22.22 37.31 -2.57
CA ILE A 16 21.86 35.94 -2.98
C ILE A 16 21.34 35.13 -1.80
N THR A 17 22.02 35.22 -0.66
CA THR A 17 21.60 34.51 0.57
C THR A 17 20.21 34.95 1.03
N VAL A 18 19.93 36.26 1.01
CA VAL A 18 18.61 36.80 1.38
C VAL A 18 17.52 36.32 0.44
N ILE A 19 17.79 36.26 -0.88
CA ILE A 19 16.84 35.77 -1.87
C ILE A 19 16.53 34.26 -1.60
N ILE A 20 17.55 33.46 -1.36
CA ILE A 20 17.36 32.00 -1.07
C ILE A 20 16.54 31.82 0.19
N LEU A 21 16.82 32.57 1.26
CA LEU A 21 16.04 32.52 2.50
C LEU A 21 14.60 32.98 2.30
N ALA A 22 14.35 34.04 1.52
CA ALA A 22 13.01 34.52 1.25
C ALA A 22 12.18 33.49 0.45
N VAL A 23 12.77 32.86 -0.55
CA VAL A 23 12.12 31.78 -1.33
C VAL A 23 11.85 30.57 -0.45
N GLY A 24 12.82 30.14 0.35
CA GLY A 24 12.67 29.03 1.28
C GLY A 24 11.56 29.27 2.31
N TYR A 25 11.50 30.49 2.87
CA TYR A 25 10.46 30.87 3.81
C TYR A 25 9.07 30.91 3.15
N SER A 26 8.96 31.40 1.92
CA SER A 26 7.69 31.45 1.18
C SER A 26 7.14 30.05 0.90
N VAL A 27 8.02 29.13 0.48
CA VAL A 27 7.62 27.71 0.25
C VAL A 27 7.18 27.06 1.57
N LEU A 28 7.87 27.32 2.67
CA LEU A 28 7.52 26.78 3.97
C LEU A 28 6.18 27.36 4.47
N ALA A 29 5.93 28.66 4.27
CA ALA A 29 4.68 29.33 4.65
C ALA A 29 3.48 28.75 3.88
N ILE A 30 3.63 28.52 2.56
CA ILE A 30 2.58 27.92 1.73
C ILE A 30 2.26 26.50 2.20
N LYS A 31 3.28 25.69 2.50
CA LYS A 31 3.08 24.35 3.04
C LYS A 31 2.40 24.37 4.40
N LEU A 32 2.76 25.31 5.27
CA LEU A 32 2.16 25.45 6.59
C LEU A 32 0.69 25.90 6.53
N ASP A 33 0.36 26.83 5.61
CA ASP A 33 -1.02 27.27 5.38
C ASP A 33 -1.87 26.14 4.78
N ALA A 34 -1.33 25.38 3.84
CA ALA A 34 -2.00 24.21 3.29
C ALA A 34 -2.26 23.17 4.39
N TYR A 35 -1.33 22.99 5.33
CA TYR A 35 -1.49 22.08 6.46
C TYR A 35 -2.54 22.57 7.46
N LYS A 36 -2.54 23.88 7.81
CA LYS A 36 -3.52 24.49 8.74
C LYS A 36 -4.94 24.54 8.19
N ASN A 37 -5.09 24.64 6.86
CA ASN A 37 -6.39 24.71 6.21
C ASN A 37 -6.96 23.34 5.81
N ARG A 38 -6.24 22.24 6.04
CA ARG A 38 -6.81 20.89 5.92
C ARG A 38 -7.86 20.73 7.00
N LYS A 39 -9.12 20.56 6.58
CA LYS A 39 -10.17 20.09 7.48
C LYS A 39 -9.76 18.72 8.01
N ASP A 40 -10.01 18.47 9.28
CA ASP A 40 -9.81 17.15 9.85
C ASP A 40 -10.56 16.13 9.01
N SER A 41 -9.84 15.24 8.38
CA SER A 41 -10.38 14.19 7.54
C SER A 41 -9.81 12.85 8.00
N PHE A 42 -10.68 11.87 8.07
CA PHE A 42 -10.33 10.49 8.33
C PHE A 42 -10.48 9.72 7.02
N GLU A 43 -9.37 9.23 6.49
CA GLU A 43 -9.35 8.48 5.24
C GLU A 43 -8.14 7.55 5.19
N VAL A 44 -8.38 6.26 5.04
CA VAL A 44 -7.33 5.23 4.89
C VAL A 44 -7.69 4.37 3.70
N LEU A 45 -6.81 4.30 2.72
CA LEU A 45 -7.07 3.64 1.45
C LEU A 45 -6.04 2.56 1.15
N ILE A 46 -6.44 1.55 0.40
CA ILE A 46 -5.54 0.67 -0.33
C ILE A 46 -5.07 1.46 -1.55
N THR A 47 -3.78 1.70 -1.66
CA THR A 47 -3.22 2.61 -2.68
C THR A 47 -2.45 1.90 -3.77
N ASP A 48 -1.91 0.71 -3.48
CA ASP A 48 -1.12 -0.04 -4.44
C ASP A 48 -1.17 -1.55 -4.17
N VAL A 49 -1.02 -2.32 -5.23
CA VAL A 49 -0.84 -3.78 -5.18
C VAL A 49 0.22 -4.14 -6.21
N SER A 50 1.24 -4.84 -5.78
CA SER A 50 2.34 -5.28 -6.64
C SER A 50 2.71 -6.73 -6.39
N GLU A 51 3.09 -7.46 -7.43
CA GLU A 51 3.62 -8.81 -7.29
C GLU A 51 4.95 -8.75 -6.53
N GLU A 52 5.05 -9.48 -5.42
CA GLU A 52 6.29 -9.64 -4.65
C GLU A 52 7.14 -10.77 -5.22
N GLY A 53 6.50 -11.80 -5.77
CA GLY A 53 7.18 -12.91 -6.42
C GLY A 53 6.26 -14.10 -6.65
N SER A 54 6.70 -14.99 -7.55
CA SER A 54 6.00 -16.22 -7.89
C SER A 54 6.97 -17.40 -7.97
N VAL A 55 6.46 -18.61 -7.69
CA VAL A 55 7.12 -19.88 -7.89
C VAL A 55 6.28 -20.70 -8.86
N LYS A 56 6.91 -21.17 -9.92
CA LYS A 56 6.28 -21.93 -10.99
C LYS A 56 6.80 -23.37 -11.02
N GLU A 57 5.88 -24.34 -11.02
CA GLU A 57 6.19 -25.79 -11.12
C GLU A 57 5.85 -26.39 -12.49
N GLY A 58 5.36 -25.58 -13.43
CA GLY A 58 4.99 -26.04 -14.78
C GLY A 58 5.52 -25.14 -15.89
N LYS A 59 4.82 -25.17 -17.05
CA LYS A 59 5.14 -24.33 -18.21
C LYS A 59 4.52 -22.93 -18.13
N GLU A 60 3.38 -22.82 -17.43
CA GLU A 60 2.62 -21.58 -17.33
C GLU A 60 2.95 -20.92 -15.99
N GLU A 61 3.14 -19.60 -16.01
CA GLU A 61 3.33 -18.79 -14.82
C GLU A 61 2.03 -18.73 -14.01
N PRO A 62 2.06 -18.75 -12.67
CA PRO A 62 0.92 -18.34 -11.87
C PRO A 62 0.67 -16.84 -12.06
N GLU A 63 -0.60 -16.44 -12.00
CA GLU A 63 -1.01 -15.06 -12.21
C GLU A 63 -1.94 -14.59 -11.09
N CYS A 64 -1.91 -13.30 -10.77
CA CYS A 64 -2.90 -12.63 -9.94
C CYS A 64 -3.43 -11.40 -10.66
N ASN A 65 -4.74 -11.38 -10.90
CA ASN A 65 -5.40 -10.18 -11.39
C ASN A 65 -5.99 -9.43 -10.21
N THR A 66 -5.64 -8.15 -10.06
CA THR A 66 -6.04 -7.30 -8.95
C THR A 66 -6.83 -6.09 -9.41
N SER A 67 -7.78 -5.64 -8.61
CA SER A 67 -8.48 -4.38 -8.78
C SER A 67 -8.90 -3.80 -7.43
N ILE A 68 -8.64 -2.52 -7.25
CA ILE A 68 -9.10 -1.75 -6.09
C ILE A 68 -10.43 -1.11 -6.49
N ASP A 69 -11.44 -1.21 -5.62
CA ASP A 69 -12.74 -0.57 -5.84
C ASP A 69 -12.62 0.96 -5.72
N ASP A 70 -13.56 1.68 -6.29
CA ASP A 70 -13.56 3.16 -6.34
C ASP A 70 -13.52 3.82 -4.93
N ASP A 71 -13.98 3.11 -3.90
CA ASP A 71 -13.92 3.57 -2.51
C ASP A 71 -12.54 3.41 -1.86
N GLY A 72 -11.62 2.70 -2.51
CA GLY A 72 -10.28 2.44 -2.00
C GLY A 72 -10.20 1.50 -0.79
N HIS A 73 -11.33 0.97 -0.30
CA HIS A 73 -11.38 0.11 0.89
C HIS A 73 -11.47 -1.37 0.56
N THR A 74 -11.70 -1.69 -0.69
CA THR A 74 -11.89 -3.06 -1.15
C THR A 74 -10.90 -3.40 -2.23
N LEU A 75 -10.21 -4.53 -2.07
CA LEU A 75 -9.32 -5.12 -3.06
C LEU A 75 -9.90 -6.45 -3.53
N ASN A 76 -10.18 -6.55 -4.83
CA ASN A 76 -10.54 -7.80 -5.47
C ASN A 76 -9.30 -8.41 -6.11
N MET A 77 -9.08 -9.71 -5.88
CA MET A 77 -7.97 -10.48 -6.40
C MET A 77 -8.51 -11.74 -7.08
N SER A 78 -7.81 -12.22 -8.09
CA SER A 78 -8.13 -13.49 -8.74
C SER A 78 -6.84 -14.23 -9.02
N PHE A 79 -6.50 -15.17 -8.14
CA PHE A 79 -5.33 -16.03 -8.30
C PHE A 79 -5.59 -17.11 -9.33
N ILE A 80 -4.66 -17.30 -10.28
CA ILE A 80 -4.65 -18.35 -11.30
C ILE A 80 -3.40 -19.19 -11.06
N LEU A 81 -3.60 -20.41 -10.56
CA LEU A 81 -2.54 -21.36 -10.26
C LEU A 81 -2.72 -22.59 -11.16
N ASN A 82 -1.69 -22.98 -11.87
CA ASN A 82 -1.79 -23.94 -12.95
C ASN A 82 -1.38 -25.35 -12.52
N ASN A 83 -0.41 -25.44 -11.60
CA ASN A 83 0.17 -26.70 -11.16
C ASN A 83 0.29 -26.78 -9.64
N PRO A 84 0.22 -27.99 -9.05
CA PRO A 84 0.61 -28.20 -7.68
C PRO A 84 2.05 -27.73 -7.44
N GLY A 85 2.25 -26.93 -6.40
CA GLY A 85 3.54 -26.29 -6.09
C GLY A 85 3.66 -24.84 -6.60
N ASP A 86 2.74 -24.38 -7.47
CA ASP A 86 2.72 -22.96 -7.84
C ASP A 86 2.44 -22.09 -6.60
N GLU A 87 3.15 -20.98 -6.50
CA GLU A 87 2.97 -19.96 -5.48
C GLU A 87 2.97 -18.58 -6.12
N ILE A 88 2.17 -17.67 -5.59
CA ILE A 88 2.19 -16.26 -5.96
C ILE A 88 1.94 -15.39 -4.73
N ALA A 89 2.74 -14.35 -4.60
CA ALA A 89 2.70 -13.42 -3.50
C ALA A 89 2.47 -12.00 -4.00
N GLU A 90 1.48 -11.33 -3.42
CA GLU A 90 1.17 -9.94 -3.67
C GLU A 90 1.49 -9.11 -2.43
N GLN A 91 2.12 -7.96 -2.64
CA GLN A 91 2.31 -6.93 -1.65
C GLN A 91 1.22 -5.88 -1.78
N VAL A 92 0.47 -5.65 -0.72
CA VAL A 92 -0.62 -4.67 -0.67
C VAL A 92 -0.18 -3.49 0.19
N THR A 93 -0.31 -2.27 -0.33
CA THR A 93 0.01 -1.03 0.37
C THR A 93 -1.26 -0.32 0.82
N ILE A 94 -1.31 0.03 2.09
CA ILE A 94 -2.37 0.85 2.70
C ILE A 94 -1.74 2.17 3.14
N LYS A 95 -2.44 3.28 2.88
CA LYS A 95 -2.01 4.63 3.25
C LYS A 95 -3.09 5.37 4.01
N ASN A 96 -2.69 6.08 5.05
CA ASN A 96 -3.54 7.10 5.67
C ASN A 96 -3.44 8.38 4.85
N THR A 97 -4.45 8.66 4.02
CA THR A 97 -4.55 9.88 3.19
C THR A 97 -5.27 11.01 3.92
N GLY A 98 -5.81 10.72 5.11
CA GLY A 98 -6.44 11.70 5.98
C GLY A 98 -5.45 12.55 6.77
N THR A 99 -6.00 13.42 7.61
CA THR A 99 -5.25 14.32 8.49
C THR A 99 -5.26 13.88 9.95
N LEU A 100 -6.08 12.89 10.28
CA LEU A 100 -6.18 12.29 11.61
C LEU A 100 -5.43 10.97 11.67
N LYS A 101 -4.93 10.61 12.85
CA LYS A 101 -4.39 9.28 13.09
C LYS A 101 -5.46 8.22 12.86
N ALA A 102 -5.08 7.13 12.24
CA ALA A 102 -5.95 6.04 11.88
C ALA A 102 -5.45 4.72 12.45
N LYS A 103 -6.37 3.87 12.88
CA LYS A 103 -6.07 2.49 13.30
C LYS A 103 -6.66 1.51 12.29
N ILE A 104 -5.89 0.58 11.83
CA ILE A 104 -6.37 -0.59 11.09
C ILE A 104 -7.02 -1.52 12.13
N VAL A 105 -8.34 -1.64 12.05
CA VAL A 105 -9.09 -2.51 12.97
C VAL A 105 -8.96 -3.94 12.54
N ASP A 106 -9.23 -4.21 11.25
CA ASP A 106 -9.14 -5.55 10.66
C ASP A 106 -9.03 -5.45 9.12
N ILE A 107 -8.61 -6.55 8.50
CA ILE A 107 -8.71 -6.79 7.07
C ILE A 107 -9.49 -8.08 6.87
N ILE A 108 -10.76 -7.92 6.52
CA ILE A 108 -11.67 -9.06 6.33
C ILE A 108 -11.44 -9.66 4.95
N SER A 109 -11.28 -10.98 4.90
CA SER A 109 -11.19 -11.75 3.65
C SER A 109 -12.51 -12.44 3.32
N THR A 110 -12.86 -12.44 2.03
CA THR A 110 -14.03 -13.16 1.54
C THR A 110 -13.66 -13.92 0.25
N PRO A 111 -13.86 -15.21 0.14
CA PRO A 111 -14.33 -16.12 1.23
C PRO A 111 -13.32 -16.19 2.39
N ASP A 112 -13.82 -16.45 3.58
CA ASP A 112 -12.96 -16.67 4.75
C ASP A 112 -12.34 -18.08 4.69
N TYR A 113 -11.16 -18.15 4.11
CA TYR A 113 -10.42 -19.41 3.95
C TYR A 113 -9.91 -20.01 5.27
N ILE A 114 -9.95 -19.24 6.36
CA ILE A 114 -9.45 -19.67 7.66
C ILE A 114 -10.58 -20.28 8.51
N ASN A 115 -11.77 -19.67 8.48
CA ASN A 115 -12.86 -20.00 9.40
C ASN A 115 -14.04 -20.69 8.72
N ASP A 116 -14.27 -20.49 7.42
CA ASP A 116 -15.38 -21.13 6.71
C ASP A 116 -15.01 -22.53 6.21
N LYS A 117 -15.42 -23.54 6.99
CA LYS A 117 -15.17 -24.96 6.67
C LYS A 117 -15.78 -25.41 5.33
N SER A 118 -16.85 -24.79 4.87
CA SER A 118 -17.47 -25.12 3.57
C SER A 118 -16.57 -24.67 2.43
N VAL A 119 -16.00 -23.48 2.54
CA VAL A 119 -15.06 -22.91 1.59
C VAL A 119 -13.74 -23.66 1.59
N ILE A 120 -13.18 -23.94 2.79
CA ILE A 120 -11.95 -24.73 2.96
C ILE A 120 -12.09 -26.11 2.29
N ASN A 121 -13.24 -26.76 2.43
CA ASN A 121 -13.47 -28.08 1.82
C ASN A 121 -13.61 -28.03 0.30
N SER A 122 -14.13 -26.94 -0.28
CA SER A 122 -14.27 -26.77 -1.74
C SER A 122 -12.99 -26.34 -2.42
N ILE A 123 -12.06 -25.70 -1.68
CA ILE A 123 -10.83 -25.08 -2.23
C ILE A 123 -9.57 -25.79 -1.71
N LYS A 124 -9.70 -26.95 -1.11
CA LYS A 124 -8.59 -27.73 -0.52
C LYS A 124 -7.27 -27.75 -1.28
N PRO A 125 -7.21 -27.63 -2.62
CA PRO A 125 -5.92 -27.60 -3.29
C PRO A 125 -5.13 -26.28 -3.10
N VAL A 126 -5.76 -25.17 -2.71
CA VAL A 126 -5.09 -23.87 -2.61
C VAL A 126 -5.23 -23.31 -1.20
N THR A 127 -4.13 -22.85 -0.64
CA THR A 127 -4.10 -22.12 0.64
C THR A 127 -3.79 -20.64 0.35
N ILE A 128 -4.61 -19.74 0.90
CA ILE A 128 -4.34 -18.29 0.85
C ILE A 128 -4.10 -17.81 2.28
N THR A 129 -2.97 -17.15 2.47
CA THR A 129 -2.59 -16.54 3.76
C THR A 129 -2.33 -15.06 3.59
N LYS A 130 -2.56 -14.27 4.63
CA LYS A 130 -2.21 -12.85 4.66
C LYS A 130 -1.45 -12.53 5.94
N THR A 131 -0.54 -11.57 5.85
CA THR A 131 0.13 -11.03 7.04
C THR A 131 -0.88 -10.23 7.86
N ASP A 132 -0.94 -10.45 9.15
CA ASP A 132 -1.79 -9.69 10.06
C ASP A 132 -1.14 -8.35 10.41
N ILE A 133 -1.86 -7.27 10.15
CA ILE A 133 -1.50 -5.90 10.51
C ILE A 133 -2.59 -5.22 11.35
N SER A 134 -3.52 -6.00 11.88
CA SER A 134 -4.60 -5.50 12.75
C SER A 134 -4.02 -4.79 13.97
N GLY A 135 -4.63 -3.69 14.35
CA GLY A 135 -4.22 -2.87 15.48
C GLY A 135 -3.11 -1.86 15.17
N LYS A 136 -2.51 -1.88 13.98
CA LYS A 136 -1.50 -0.90 13.58
C LYS A 136 -2.13 0.50 13.48
N ILE A 137 -1.43 1.49 14.05
CA ILE A 137 -1.80 2.91 13.96
C ILE A 137 -0.95 3.55 12.87
N LEU A 138 -1.58 4.34 12.02
CA LEU A 138 -0.96 5.10 10.94
C LEU A 138 -1.09 6.59 11.23
N GLU A 139 0.03 7.29 11.27
CA GLU A 139 0.05 8.76 11.26
C GLU A 139 -0.45 9.27 9.89
N PRO A 140 -0.85 10.55 9.77
CA PRO A 140 -1.14 11.15 8.48
C PRO A 140 0.01 10.95 7.47
N ASP A 141 -0.33 10.58 6.25
CA ASP A 141 0.57 10.24 5.15
C ASP A 141 1.45 8.98 5.35
N GLU A 142 1.31 8.26 6.48
CA GLU A 142 2.03 7.01 6.73
C GLU A 142 1.45 5.85 5.90
N GLU A 143 2.35 4.97 5.46
CA GLU A 143 2.04 3.77 4.70
C GLU A 143 2.42 2.50 5.47
N VAL A 144 1.69 1.45 5.22
CA VAL A 144 2.02 0.09 5.67
C VAL A 144 1.79 -0.89 4.55
N THR A 145 2.66 -1.88 4.45
CA THR A 145 2.51 -2.98 3.51
C THR A 145 2.25 -4.29 4.24
N PHE A 146 1.50 -5.18 3.59
CA PHE A 146 1.31 -6.55 4.04
C PHE A 146 1.27 -7.48 2.83
N LYS A 147 1.56 -8.76 3.08
CA LYS A 147 1.67 -9.79 2.05
C LYS A 147 0.42 -10.65 2.00
N VAL A 148 -0.02 -10.99 0.81
CA VAL A 148 -1.00 -12.03 0.52
C VAL A 148 -0.30 -13.11 -0.30
N LEU A 149 -0.32 -14.36 0.18
CA LEU A 149 0.32 -15.50 -0.47
C LEU A 149 -0.71 -16.56 -0.81
N ALA A 150 -0.77 -16.97 -2.07
CA ALA A 150 -1.54 -18.12 -2.53
C ALA A 150 -0.61 -19.28 -2.91
N VAL A 151 -0.88 -20.48 -2.40
CA VAL A 151 -0.07 -21.69 -2.59
C VAL A 151 -0.96 -22.85 -3.04
N TYR A 152 -0.57 -23.53 -4.11
CA TYR A 152 -1.26 -24.71 -4.63
C TYR A 152 -0.67 -26.00 -4.04
N ASN A 153 -1.30 -26.51 -2.99
CA ASN A 153 -0.75 -27.60 -2.17
C ASN A 153 -1.19 -29.02 -2.55
N ASN A 154 -2.13 -29.21 -3.49
CA ASN A 154 -2.74 -30.52 -3.71
C ASN A 154 -2.18 -31.21 -4.97
N PRO A 155 -1.94 -32.52 -4.95
CA PRO A 155 -1.47 -33.29 -6.11
C PRO A 155 -2.45 -33.41 -7.28
N SER A 156 -3.70 -32.89 -7.16
CA SER A 156 -4.65 -32.88 -8.27
C SER A 156 -4.23 -31.86 -9.31
N SER A 157 -3.91 -32.30 -10.53
CA SER A 157 -3.56 -31.44 -11.65
C SER A 157 -4.73 -30.58 -12.12
N GLY A 158 -4.43 -29.43 -12.77
CA GLY A 158 -5.33 -28.55 -13.47
C GLY A 158 -5.46 -27.17 -12.85
N THR A 159 -5.63 -26.18 -13.72
CA THR A 159 -5.71 -24.76 -13.37
C THR A 159 -6.79 -24.48 -12.34
N LYS A 160 -6.43 -23.73 -11.33
CA LYS A 160 -7.35 -23.21 -10.28
C LYS A 160 -7.45 -21.71 -10.41
N LYS A 161 -8.66 -21.22 -10.55
CA LYS A 161 -8.98 -19.79 -10.51
C LYS A 161 -9.71 -19.49 -9.20
N ILE A 162 -9.08 -18.74 -8.33
CA ILE A 162 -9.55 -18.49 -6.96
C ILE A 162 -9.86 -17.00 -6.79
N PRO A 163 -11.14 -16.61 -6.73
CA PRO A 163 -11.50 -15.24 -6.36
C PRO A 163 -11.21 -15.01 -4.87
N TYR A 164 -10.69 -13.85 -4.54
CA TYR A 164 -10.38 -13.45 -3.18
C TYR A 164 -10.61 -11.95 -3.02
N LYS A 165 -11.36 -11.57 -2.01
CA LYS A 165 -11.68 -10.18 -1.74
C LYS A 165 -11.16 -9.80 -0.36
N LEU A 166 -10.51 -8.67 -0.25
CA LEU A 166 -10.11 -8.05 1.00
C LEU A 166 -10.93 -6.78 1.22
N SER A 167 -11.41 -6.59 2.44
CA SER A 167 -12.10 -5.36 2.85
C SER A 167 -11.39 -4.78 4.07
N LEU A 168 -10.93 -3.55 3.93
CA LEU A 168 -10.22 -2.80 4.96
C LEU A 168 -11.22 -2.17 5.94
N ILE A 169 -11.01 -2.42 7.24
CA ILE A 169 -11.78 -1.80 8.33
C ILE A 169 -10.85 -0.93 9.16
N THR A 170 -11.19 0.33 9.28
CA THR A 170 -10.38 1.33 9.98
C THR A 170 -11.21 2.13 10.97
N SER A 171 -10.56 2.75 11.94
CA SER A 171 -11.16 3.70 12.87
C SER A 171 -10.22 4.88 13.12
N SER A 172 -10.76 6.04 13.42
CA SER A 172 -9.96 7.16 13.93
C SER A 172 -9.37 6.81 15.30
N VAL A 173 -8.25 7.41 15.62
CA VAL A 173 -7.63 7.37 16.95
C VAL A 173 -7.74 8.78 17.54
N GLU A 174 -8.41 8.91 18.68
CA GLU A 174 -8.49 10.15 19.44
C GLU A 174 -7.18 10.49 20.14
#